data_63c82b3585c3ff8e6a01163173acd151
#
_entry.id   63c82b3585c3ff8e6a01163173acd151
#
_cell.length_a   1.000
_cell.length_b   1.000
_cell.length_c   1.000
_cell.angle_alpha   90.00
_cell.angle_beta   90.00
_cell.angle_gamma   90.00
#
_symmetry.space_group_name_H-M   'P 1'
#
loop_
_entity.id
_entity.type
_entity.pdbx_description
1 polymer ?
#
loop_
_entity_poly.entity_id
_entity_poly.type
_entity_poly.pdbx_seq_one_letter_code
_entity_poly.pdbx_strand_id
1 'polypeptide(L)'
;IKVGLYSITFLGLWYRGKELSLKQMIKKAKKYGYDGIEIDGKRPHGNPNDWPTRRCKELRSIADGEGIDIYSVAANNDFSSPICEHWQSQIVYVRELIRMAADLGARTLRVFLAWRGVTRHPQIAKYSLARKIWNYTHTLTTDEEDWDRCREGLLESARYAGDYGVTLALQNHAPIIRDYKDMLRMIHEVNSPHLKACLDLPIMRDKSPENIHRAARQVGPLQVLSHYGGEFERAADGSIKNNIGNEPYVHFIRAMKEIGYNGYIGYELCHPLPVVDGKTVGIEFAEKNAQMAAEFMHGLLKSYG
;
A
#
# COMPACT_ATOMS: atom_id res chain seq x y z
N ILE A 1 -14.78 5.67 7.96
CA ILE A 1 -13.45 5.08 7.68
C ILE A 1 -13.47 3.62 8.10
N LYS A 2 -12.93 2.73 7.26
CA LYS A 2 -12.81 1.29 7.52
C LYS A 2 -11.34 0.90 7.73
N VAL A 3 -11.12 -0.16 8.51
CA VAL A 3 -9.76 -0.65 8.82
C VAL A 3 -9.43 -1.85 7.96
N GLY A 4 -8.36 -1.74 7.17
CA GLY A 4 -7.90 -2.79 6.27
C GLY A 4 -6.61 -3.48 6.72
N LEU A 5 -6.35 -4.67 6.16
CA LEU A 5 -5.10 -5.41 6.34
C LEU A 5 -4.44 -5.62 4.97
N TYR A 6 -3.24 -5.08 4.79
CA TYR A 6 -2.47 -5.26 3.57
C TYR A 6 -1.67 -6.58 3.62
N SER A 7 -1.80 -7.36 2.57
CA SER A 7 -1.25 -8.72 2.52
C SER A 7 0.27 -8.82 2.56
N ILE A 8 0.97 -7.70 2.32
CA ILE A 8 2.44 -7.61 2.50
C ILE A 8 2.87 -8.06 3.90
N THR A 9 2.04 -7.81 4.92
CA THR A 9 2.29 -8.19 6.31
C THR A 9 2.54 -9.69 6.46
N PHE A 10 1.91 -10.51 5.62
CA PHE A 10 1.98 -11.98 5.67
C PHE A 10 2.57 -12.63 4.42
N LEU A 11 3.33 -11.87 3.64
CA LEU A 11 3.96 -12.35 2.41
C LEU A 11 5.16 -13.30 2.65
N GLY A 12 5.59 -13.49 3.88
CA GLY A 12 6.81 -14.26 4.19
C GLY A 12 8.11 -13.56 3.77
N LEU A 13 8.05 -12.23 3.60
CA LEU A 13 9.18 -11.44 3.11
C LEU A 13 10.04 -10.90 4.26
N TRP A 14 9.40 -10.45 5.35
CA TRP A 14 10.03 -9.70 6.43
C TRP A 14 10.26 -10.49 7.71
N TYR A 15 9.52 -11.58 7.91
CA TYR A 15 9.65 -12.49 9.04
C TYR A 15 10.22 -13.85 8.61
N ARG A 16 10.71 -14.61 9.57
CA ARG A 16 11.19 -15.97 9.34
C ARG A 16 10.00 -16.95 9.35
N GLY A 17 9.80 -17.64 8.22
CA GLY A 17 8.73 -18.63 8.07
C GLY A 17 8.08 -18.55 6.68
N LYS A 18 7.02 -19.35 6.53
CA LYS A 18 6.23 -19.38 5.30
C LYS A 18 5.22 -18.24 5.30
N GLU A 19 4.86 -17.83 4.11
CA GLU A 19 3.72 -16.94 3.87
C GLU A 19 2.38 -17.55 4.30
N LEU A 20 1.40 -16.72 4.60
CA LEU A 20 0.00 -17.15 4.66
C LEU A 20 -0.60 -17.12 3.26
N SER A 21 -1.43 -18.11 2.94
CA SER A 21 -2.28 -18.00 1.76
C SER A 21 -3.33 -16.89 1.94
N LEU A 22 -3.84 -16.32 0.85
CA LEU A 22 -4.88 -15.28 0.93
C LEU A 22 -6.14 -15.78 1.65
N LYS A 23 -6.49 -17.08 1.53
CA LYS A 23 -7.60 -17.69 2.30
C LYS A 23 -7.35 -17.67 3.81
N GLN A 24 -6.12 -17.99 4.24
CA GLN A 24 -5.75 -17.90 5.65
C GLN A 24 -5.74 -16.45 6.14
N MET A 25 -5.27 -15.55 5.30
CA MET A 25 -5.24 -14.13 5.61
C MET A 25 -6.64 -13.53 5.77
N ILE A 26 -7.62 -13.88 4.91
CA ILE A 26 -9.02 -13.48 5.06
C ILE A 26 -9.56 -13.90 6.44
N LYS A 27 -9.33 -15.17 6.83
CA LYS A 27 -9.74 -15.66 8.16
C LYS A 27 -9.05 -14.93 9.31
N LYS A 28 -7.76 -14.59 9.16
CA LYS A 28 -7.02 -13.80 10.14
C LYS A 28 -7.55 -12.35 10.21
N ALA A 29 -7.84 -11.72 9.07
CA ALA A 29 -8.43 -10.39 9.02
C ALA A 29 -9.75 -10.36 9.80
N LYS A 30 -10.65 -11.31 9.54
CA LYS A 30 -11.90 -11.45 10.31
C LYS A 30 -11.63 -11.64 11.81
N LYS A 31 -10.73 -12.57 12.16
CA LYS A 31 -10.38 -12.85 13.57
C LYS A 31 -9.88 -11.63 14.32
N TYR A 32 -9.11 -10.75 13.65
CA TYR A 32 -8.52 -9.56 14.25
C TYR A 32 -9.41 -8.31 14.16
N GLY A 33 -10.59 -8.43 13.53
CA GLY A 33 -11.58 -7.36 13.44
C GLY A 33 -11.32 -6.35 12.31
N TYR A 34 -10.57 -6.72 11.28
CA TYR A 34 -10.44 -5.91 10.07
C TYR A 34 -11.71 -5.97 9.21
N ASP A 35 -12.03 -4.87 8.52
CA ASP A 35 -13.18 -4.77 7.62
C ASP A 35 -12.87 -5.31 6.21
N GLY A 36 -11.59 -5.38 5.84
CA GLY A 36 -11.20 -5.84 4.50
C GLY A 36 -9.70 -6.10 4.36
N ILE A 37 -9.31 -6.58 3.17
CA ILE A 37 -7.92 -6.84 2.80
C ILE A 37 -7.53 -6.09 1.52
N GLU A 38 -6.25 -5.69 1.46
CA GLU A 38 -5.56 -5.31 0.23
C GLU A 38 -4.61 -6.43 -0.19
N ILE A 39 -4.58 -6.73 -1.48
CA ILE A 39 -3.77 -7.83 -2.02
C ILE A 39 -2.52 -7.26 -2.69
N ASP A 40 -1.35 -7.69 -2.23
CA ASP A 40 -0.07 -7.36 -2.87
C ASP A 40 0.06 -8.03 -4.24
N GLY A 41 0.38 -7.26 -5.28
CA GLY A 41 0.44 -7.70 -6.67
C GLY A 41 1.61 -8.61 -7.03
N LYS A 42 2.40 -9.07 -6.07
CA LYS A 42 3.51 -10.00 -6.31
C LYS A 42 3.29 -11.38 -5.68
N ARG A 43 4.04 -12.36 -6.15
CA ARG A 43 4.06 -13.72 -5.54
C ARG A 43 4.54 -13.67 -4.10
N PRO A 44 3.94 -14.50 -3.24
CA PRO A 44 3.01 -15.59 -3.52
C PRO A 44 1.52 -15.16 -3.54
N HIS A 45 1.19 -13.88 -3.34
CA HIS A 45 -0.21 -13.44 -3.22
C HIS A 45 -0.87 -13.13 -4.56
N GLY A 46 -0.64 -11.94 -5.13
CA GLY A 46 -1.47 -11.37 -6.18
C GLY A 46 -0.78 -11.21 -7.54
N ASN A 47 0.21 -12.03 -7.91
CA ASN A 47 0.79 -11.91 -9.24
C ASN A 47 -0.24 -12.29 -10.32
N PRO A 48 -0.50 -11.43 -11.34
CA PRO A 48 -1.54 -11.66 -12.34
C PRO A 48 -1.43 -13.00 -13.09
N ASN A 49 -0.20 -13.51 -13.31
CA ASN A 49 0.02 -14.80 -13.96
C ASN A 49 -0.61 -15.98 -13.20
N ASP A 50 -0.80 -15.83 -11.89
CA ASP A 50 -1.34 -16.89 -11.05
C ASP A 50 -2.85 -16.72 -10.77
N TRP A 51 -3.46 -15.62 -11.28
CA TRP A 51 -4.83 -15.19 -10.96
C TRP A 51 -5.71 -15.02 -12.19
N PRO A 52 -6.12 -16.13 -12.85
CA PRO A 52 -7.16 -16.06 -13.87
C PRO A 52 -8.49 -15.66 -13.25
N THR A 53 -9.40 -15.09 -14.05
CA THR A 53 -10.72 -14.58 -13.63
C THR A 53 -11.50 -15.56 -12.72
N ARG A 54 -11.48 -16.85 -13.04
CA ARG A 54 -12.15 -17.89 -12.21
C ARG A 54 -11.62 -17.89 -10.78
N ARG A 55 -10.30 -17.89 -10.60
CA ARG A 55 -9.64 -17.91 -9.28
C ARG A 55 -9.90 -16.62 -8.50
N CYS A 56 -9.96 -15.47 -9.19
CA CYS A 56 -10.34 -14.19 -8.58
C CYS A 56 -11.78 -14.26 -8.01
N LYS A 57 -12.73 -14.75 -8.80
CA LYS A 57 -14.13 -14.91 -8.36
C LYS A 57 -14.28 -15.90 -7.20
N GLU A 58 -13.53 -17.00 -7.21
CA GLU A 58 -13.50 -17.96 -6.10
C GLU A 58 -12.98 -17.31 -4.80
N LEU A 59 -11.90 -16.51 -4.88
CA LEU A 59 -11.38 -15.81 -3.70
C LEU A 59 -12.37 -14.75 -3.20
N ARG A 60 -12.99 -13.99 -4.10
CA ARG A 60 -14.03 -13.02 -3.76
C ARG A 60 -15.17 -13.67 -3.02
N SER A 61 -15.72 -14.79 -3.54
CA SER A 61 -16.78 -15.56 -2.85
C SER A 61 -16.39 -15.97 -1.43
N ILE A 62 -15.11 -16.37 -1.23
CA ILE A 62 -14.61 -16.73 0.10
C ILE A 62 -14.58 -15.50 1.01
N ALA A 63 -14.11 -14.36 0.52
CA ALA A 63 -14.03 -13.12 1.28
C ALA A 63 -15.45 -12.63 1.65
N ASP A 64 -16.38 -12.64 0.69
CA ASP A 64 -17.79 -12.29 0.90
C ASP A 64 -18.43 -13.19 1.98
N GLY A 65 -18.17 -14.50 1.92
CA GLY A 65 -18.68 -15.46 2.91
C GLY A 65 -18.13 -15.24 4.33
N GLU A 66 -16.94 -14.64 4.45
CA GLU A 66 -16.36 -14.26 5.74
C GLU A 66 -16.74 -12.84 6.16
N GLY A 67 -17.41 -12.05 5.30
CA GLY A 67 -17.74 -10.64 5.53
C GLY A 67 -16.52 -9.73 5.46
N ILE A 68 -15.51 -10.08 4.65
CA ILE A 68 -14.27 -9.32 4.46
C ILE A 68 -14.24 -8.75 3.03
N ASP A 69 -14.17 -7.44 2.90
CA ASP A 69 -13.98 -6.78 1.60
C ASP A 69 -12.58 -7.04 1.02
N ILE A 70 -12.49 -7.29 -0.29
CA ILE A 70 -11.22 -7.10 -1.02
C ILE A 70 -11.27 -5.68 -1.60
N TYR A 71 -10.74 -4.69 -0.86
CA TYR A 71 -10.95 -3.29 -1.19
C TYR A 71 -9.93 -2.73 -2.19
N SER A 72 -8.73 -3.32 -2.25
CA SER A 72 -7.64 -2.84 -3.09
C SER A 72 -6.70 -3.96 -3.53
N VAL A 73 -6.02 -3.74 -4.64
CA VAL A 73 -4.82 -4.45 -5.05
C VAL A 73 -3.67 -3.45 -5.08
N ALA A 74 -2.45 -3.88 -4.73
CA ALA A 74 -1.28 -3.01 -4.74
C ALA A 74 -0.31 -3.41 -5.85
N ALA A 75 -0.06 -2.54 -6.81
CA ALA A 75 1.02 -2.68 -7.76
C ALA A 75 2.38 -2.47 -7.09
N ASN A 76 3.42 -3.07 -7.68
CA ASN A 76 4.81 -2.82 -7.31
C ASN A 76 5.54 -2.32 -8.58
N ASN A 77 4.98 -1.28 -9.20
CA ASN A 77 5.40 -0.78 -10.50
C ASN A 77 6.48 0.30 -10.41
N ASP A 78 7.29 0.35 -11.46
CA ASP A 78 8.27 1.41 -11.71
C ASP A 78 8.06 1.98 -13.12
N PHE A 79 7.44 3.15 -13.21
CA PHE A 79 7.24 3.88 -14.46
C PHE A 79 8.38 4.85 -14.77
N SER A 80 9.40 4.94 -13.92
CA SER A 80 10.53 5.85 -14.14
C SER A 80 11.64 5.25 -14.99
N SER A 81 11.62 3.92 -15.19
CA SER A 81 12.72 3.20 -15.83
C SER A 81 13.10 3.78 -17.19
N PRO A 82 14.38 4.14 -17.44
CA PRO A 82 14.86 4.58 -18.74
C PRO A 82 15.02 3.45 -19.75
N ILE A 83 14.89 2.20 -19.32
CA ILE A 83 14.99 1.01 -20.18
C ILE A 83 13.62 0.74 -20.79
N CYS A 84 13.49 0.94 -22.11
CA CYS A 84 12.20 0.88 -22.83
C CYS A 84 11.42 -0.42 -22.56
N GLU A 85 12.07 -1.59 -22.66
CA GLU A 85 11.42 -2.87 -22.46
C GLU A 85 10.98 -3.05 -20.99
N HIS A 86 11.75 -2.52 -20.06
CA HIS A 86 11.37 -2.56 -18.65
C HIS A 86 10.15 -1.67 -18.41
N TRP A 87 10.17 -0.41 -18.89
CA TRP A 87 9.05 0.50 -18.81
C TRP A 87 7.76 -0.10 -19.42
N GLN A 88 7.85 -0.65 -20.64
CA GLN A 88 6.71 -1.30 -21.29
C GLN A 88 6.18 -2.50 -20.49
N SER A 89 7.07 -3.31 -19.90
CA SER A 89 6.68 -4.43 -19.07
C SER A 89 5.91 -3.98 -17.81
N GLN A 90 6.24 -2.79 -17.26
CA GLN A 90 5.51 -2.22 -16.12
C GLN A 90 4.09 -1.79 -16.51
N ILE A 91 3.88 -1.26 -17.70
CA ILE A 91 2.54 -0.96 -18.22
C ILE A 91 1.70 -2.23 -18.34
N VAL A 92 2.25 -3.28 -18.94
CA VAL A 92 1.57 -4.59 -19.06
C VAL A 92 1.23 -5.14 -17.68
N TYR A 93 2.17 -5.08 -16.74
CA TYR A 93 1.96 -5.55 -15.36
C TYR A 93 0.80 -4.80 -14.67
N VAL A 94 0.79 -3.47 -14.74
CA VAL A 94 -0.27 -2.65 -14.13
C VAL A 94 -1.62 -2.93 -14.81
N ARG A 95 -1.67 -3.05 -16.13
CA ARG A 95 -2.87 -3.42 -16.87
C ARG A 95 -3.47 -4.75 -16.39
N GLU A 96 -2.64 -5.78 -16.25
CA GLU A 96 -3.09 -7.08 -15.76
C GLU A 96 -3.55 -7.03 -14.30
N LEU A 97 -2.94 -6.18 -13.46
CA LEU A 97 -3.40 -5.93 -12.10
C LEU A 97 -4.74 -5.18 -12.06
N ILE A 98 -4.99 -4.24 -12.99
CA ILE A 98 -6.29 -3.57 -13.12
C ILE A 98 -7.39 -4.60 -13.41
N ARG A 99 -7.17 -5.50 -14.39
CA ARG A 99 -8.10 -6.60 -14.68
C ARG A 99 -8.33 -7.49 -13.46
N MET A 100 -7.23 -7.88 -12.80
CA MET A 100 -7.31 -8.72 -11.59
C MET A 100 -8.07 -8.02 -10.46
N ALA A 101 -7.87 -6.71 -10.24
CA ALA A 101 -8.61 -5.94 -9.25
C ALA A 101 -10.11 -5.94 -9.54
N ALA A 102 -10.51 -5.68 -10.79
CA ALA A 102 -11.90 -5.75 -11.21
C ALA A 102 -12.51 -7.14 -10.99
N ASP A 103 -11.80 -8.21 -11.39
CA ASP A 103 -12.25 -9.60 -11.21
C ASP A 103 -12.41 -9.97 -9.72
N LEU A 104 -11.56 -9.42 -8.83
CA LEU A 104 -11.65 -9.57 -7.38
C LEU A 104 -12.76 -8.71 -6.76
N GLY A 105 -13.34 -7.76 -7.51
CA GLY A 105 -14.30 -6.78 -7.00
C GLY A 105 -13.66 -5.63 -6.23
N ALA A 106 -12.33 -5.50 -6.27
CA ALA A 106 -11.62 -4.37 -5.70
C ALA A 106 -11.88 -3.10 -6.53
N ARG A 107 -12.11 -1.98 -5.84
CA ARG A 107 -12.41 -0.69 -6.49
C ARG A 107 -11.17 0.14 -6.76
N THR A 108 -10.06 -0.17 -6.10
CA THR A 108 -8.81 0.58 -6.21
C THR A 108 -7.64 -0.33 -6.57
N LEU A 109 -6.73 0.22 -7.36
CA LEU A 109 -5.39 -0.31 -7.54
C LEU A 109 -4.40 0.74 -7.04
N ARG A 110 -3.65 0.44 -5.97
CA ARG A 110 -2.56 1.30 -5.52
C ARG A 110 -1.40 1.25 -6.50
N VAL A 111 -0.87 2.41 -6.88
CA VAL A 111 0.24 2.53 -7.81
C VAL A 111 1.32 3.47 -7.27
N PHE A 112 2.55 3.27 -7.75
CA PHE A 112 3.70 4.12 -7.52
C PHE A 112 4.07 4.90 -8.79
N LEU A 113 4.88 5.95 -8.66
CA LEU A 113 5.66 6.45 -9.79
C LEU A 113 6.87 5.52 -10.03
N ALA A 114 7.61 5.24 -8.96
CA ALA A 114 8.81 4.42 -9.01
C ALA A 114 8.94 3.55 -7.75
N TRP A 115 8.61 2.27 -7.85
CA TRP A 115 8.93 1.31 -6.82
C TRP A 115 10.29 0.69 -7.11
N ARG A 116 11.30 1.02 -6.32
CA ARG A 116 12.67 0.53 -6.51
C ARG A 116 12.84 -0.97 -6.27
N GLY A 117 11.83 -1.60 -5.69
CA GLY A 117 11.84 -3.03 -5.43
C GLY A 117 12.47 -3.43 -4.11
N VAL A 118 12.42 -4.73 -3.86
CA VAL A 118 13.00 -5.40 -2.70
C VAL A 118 13.60 -6.73 -3.15
N THR A 119 14.76 -7.07 -2.63
CA THR A 119 15.42 -8.34 -2.93
C THR A 119 15.33 -9.27 -1.73
N ARG A 120 15.21 -10.57 -1.99
CA ARG A 120 15.27 -11.62 -0.98
C ARG A 120 16.66 -12.27 -1.04
N HIS A 121 17.43 -12.25 0.05
CA HIS A 121 18.73 -12.89 0.12
C HIS A 121 19.18 -13.15 1.56
N PRO A 122 19.56 -14.37 1.89
CA PRO A 122 19.14 -15.67 1.31
C PRO A 122 17.74 -16.09 1.77
N GLN A 123 16.97 -15.29 2.45
CA GLN A 123 15.59 -15.40 2.92
C GLN A 123 15.13 -14.13 3.64
N ILE A 124 15.90 -13.06 3.46
CA ILE A 124 15.66 -11.76 4.10
C ILE A 124 15.50 -10.73 3.00
N ALA A 125 14.42 -9.98 3.04
CA ALA A 125 14.21 -8.88 2.14
C ALA A 125 15.20 -7.74 2.40
N LYS A 126 15.75 -7.17 1.32
CA LYS A 126 16.67 -6.03 1.38
C LYS A 126 16.30 -4.97 0.37
N TYR A 127 16.08 -3.77 0.84
CA TYR A 127 15.89 -2.60 -0.02
C TYR A 127 17.21 -2.07 -0.59
N SER A 128 18.32 -2.27 0.10
CA SER A 128 19.60 -1.62 -0.22
C SER A 128 20.12 -1.97 -1.62
N LEU A 129 20.03 -3.24 -2.03
CA LEU A 129 20.48 -3.67 -3.35
C LEU A 129 19.57 -3.13 -4.45
N ALA A 130 18.26 -3.24 -4.29
CA ALA A 130 17.29 -2.72 -5.25
C ALA A 130 17.46 -1.20 -5.44
N ARG A 131 17.70 -0.46 -4.35
CA ARG A 131 18.02 0.99 -4.42
C ARG A 131 19.30 1.28 -5.21
N LYS A 132 20.36 0.48 -5.01
CA LYS A 132 21.61 0.64 -5.78
C LYS A 132 21.40 0.41 -7.27
N ILE A 133 20.66 -0.64 -7.64
CA ILE A 133 20.35 -0.94 -9.04
C ILE A 133 19.52 0.19 -9.65
N TRP A 134 18.47 0.64 -8.97
CA TRP A 134 17.64 1.74 -9.45
C TRP A 134 18.45 3.05 -9.61
N ASN A 135 19.24 3.41 -8.61
CA ASN A 135 20.09 4.59 -8.69
C ASN A 135 21.08 4.50 -9.87
N TYR A 136 21.66 3.32 -10.11
CA TYR A 136 22.59 3.12 -11.23
C TYR A 136 21.91 3.30 -12.58
N THR A 137 20.72 2.76 -12.77
CA THR A 137 19.96 2.89 -14.03
C THR A 137 19.51 4.31 -14.30
N HIS A 138 19.40 5.17 -13.27
CA HIS A 138 18.97 6.56 -13.36
C HIS A 138 20.13 7.58 -13.32
N THR A 139 21.38 7.12 -13.42
CA THR A 139 22.54 8.05 -13.40
C THR A 139 22.65 8.95 -14.64
N LEU A 140 22.04 8.55 -15.75
CA LEU A 140 22.08 9.27 -17.03
C LEU A 140 20.74 9.92 -17.39
N THR A 141 19.78 9.93 -16.48
CA THR A 141 18.50 10.58 -16.68
C THR A 141 18.36 11.81 -15.77
N THR A 142 17.50 12.71 -16.17
CA THR A 142 17.12 13.89 -15.37
C THR A 142 15.85 13.61 -14.58
N ASP A 143 15.63 14.37 -13.51
CA ASP A 143 14.37 14.32 -12.73
C ASP A 143 13.14 14.59 -13.64
N GLU A 144 13.28 15.42 -14.66
CA GLU A 144 12.20 15.76 -15.59
C GLU A 144 11.88 14.60 -16.54
N GLU A 145 12.89 13.93 -17.10
CA GLU A 145 12.70 12.74 -17.94
C GLU A 145 12.07 11.59 -17.15
N ASP A 146 12.48 11.39 -15.89
CA ASP A 146 11.88 10.39 -15.00
C ASP A 146 10.42 10.73 -14.70
N TRP A 147 10.13 12.03 -14.47
CA TRP A 147 8.78 12.53 -14.24
C TRP A 147 7.86 12.32 -15.45
N ASP A 148 8.33 12.65 -16.64
CA ASP A 148 7.57 12.51 -17.89
C ASP A 148 7.25 11.04 -18.18
N ARG A 149 8.21 10.13 -18.03
CA ARG A 149 7.95 8.67 -18.17
C ARG A 149 6.90 8.18 -17.17
N CYS A 150 6.96 8.65 -15.93
CA CYS A 150 5.94 8.31 -14.92
C CYS A 150 4.57 8.85 -15.31
N ARG A 151 4.49 10.09 -15.83
CA ARG A 151 3.23 10.68 -16.29
C ARG A 151 2.62 9.89 -17.45
N GLU A 152 3.43 9.53 -18.45
CA GLU A 152 2.99 8.74 -19.60
C GLU A 152 2.47 7.35 -19.16
N GLY A 153 3.20 6.67 -18.27
CA GLY A 153 2.79 5.38 -17.71
C GLY A 153 1.47 5.46 -16.95
N LEU A 154 1.26 6.53 -16.17
CA LEU A 154 -0.01 6.75 -15.48
C LEU A 154 -1.15 7.11 -16.44
N LEU A 155 -0.90 7.93 -17.47
CA LEU A 155 -1.90 8.27 -18.50
C LEU A 155 -2.43 7.03 -19.20
N GLU A 156 -1.54 6.16 -19.64
CA GLU A 156 -1.93 4.89 -20.27
C GLU A 156 -2.67 3.98 -19.30
N SER A 157 -2.13 3.79 -18.10
CA SER A 157 -2.76 2.95 -17.07
C SER A 157 -4.12 3.45 -16.63
N ALA A 158 -4.33 4.77 -16.54
CA ALA A 158 -5.61 5.37 -16.15
C ALA A 158 -6.71 5.15 -17.19
N ARG A 159 -6.37 5.05 -18.49
CA ARG A 159 -7.34 4.67 -19.53
C ARG A 159 -7.84 3.25 -19.31
N TYR A 160 -6.93 2.29 -19.12
CA TYR A 160 -7.30 0.91 -18.80
C TYR A 160 -8.12 0.82 -17.51
N ALA A 161 -7.78 1.60 -16.48
CA ALA A 161 -8.52 1.62 -15.24
C ALA A 161 -9.99 2.05 -15.47
N GLY A 162 -10.20 3.04 -16.34
CA GLY A 162 -11.54 3.46 -16.76
C GLY A 162 -12.36 2.36 -17.41
N ASP A 163 -11.74 1.59 -18.31
CA ASP A 163 -12.42 0.48 -19.01
C ASP A 163 -12.89 -0.62 -18.05
N TYR A 164 -12.23 -0.79 -16.91
CA TYR A 164 -12.55 -1.78 -15.89
C TYR A 164 -13.29 -1.23 -14.66
N GLY A 165 -13.57 0.07 -14.62
CA GLY A 165 -14.21 0.72 -13.48
C GLY A 165 -13.36 0.71 -12.19
N VAL A 166 -12.04 0.65 -12.35
CA VAL A 166 -11.05 0.69 -11.26
C VAL A 166 -10.47 2.09 -11.14
N THR A 167 -10.20 2.55 -9.92
CA THR A 167 -9.50 3.80 -9.64
C THR A 167 -8.06 3.52 -9.27
N LEU A 168 -7.11 4.16 -9.95
CA LEU A 168 -5.71 4.16 -9.55
C LEU A 168 -5.52 5.07 -8.34
N ALA A 169 -4.92 4.56 -7.28
CA ALA A 169 -4.61 5.30 -6.06
C ALA A 169 -3.09 5.55 -6.00
N LEU A 170 -2.65 6.75 -6.42
CA LEU A 170 -1.24 7.13 -6.43
C LEU A 170 -0.76 7.40 -5.01
N GLN A 171 0.22 6.63 -4.54
CA GLN A 171 0.80 6.78 -3.21
C GLN A 171 1.88 7.87 -3.17
N ASN A 172 1.96 8.64 -2.08
CA ASN A 172 2.98 9.66 -1.85
C ASN A 172 4.38 9.06 -1.55
N HIS A 173 4.82 8.10 -2.36
CA HIS A 173 6.01 7.29 -2.12
C HIS A 173 7.24 7.77 -2.92
N ALA A 174 8.37 7.90 -2.22
CA ALA A 174 9.67 8.20 -2.85
C ALA A 174 10.14 7.03 -3.80
N PRO A 175 11.02 7.30 -4.78
CA PRO A 175 11.95 8.45 -4.86
C PRO A 175 11.40 9.68 -5.60
N ILE A 176 10.54 9.51 -6.58
CA ILE A 176 10.07 10.60 -7.47
C ILE A 176 9.17 11.58 -6.68
N ILE A 177 8.22 11.06 -5.91
CA ILE A 177 7.38 11.88 -5.04
C ILE A 177 8.17 12.20 -3.76
N ARG A 178 8.43 13.48 -3.52
CA ARG A 178 9.15 13.99 -2.34
C ARG A 178 8.21 14.33 -1.20
N ASP A 179 7.03 14.83 -1.56
CA ASP A 179 5.94 15.10 -0.62
C ASP A 179 4.57 14.99 -1.33
N TYR A 180 3.50 15.27 -0.58
CA TYR A 180 2.14 15.18 -1.14
C TYR A 180 1.86 16.19 -2.26
N LYS A 181 2.64 17.28 -2.40
CA LYS A 181 2.47 18.27 -3.47
C LYS A 181 2.92 17.71 -4.81
N ASP A 182 4.02 16.94 -4.82
CA ASP A 182 4.44 16.21 -6.02
C ASP A 182 3.37 15.19 -6.44
N MET A 183 2.76 14.48 -5.50
CA MET A 183 1.65 13.56 -5.77
C MET A 183 0.46 14.30 -6.42
N LEU A 184 0.06 15.45 -5.85
CA LEU A 184 -1.02 16.27 -6.40
C LEU A 184 -0.67 16.85 -7.76
N ARG A 185 0.57 17.32 -7.97
CA ARG A 185 1.07 17.79 -9.24
C ARG A 185 0.91 16.72 -10.32
N MET A 186 1.37 15.49 -10.04
CA MET A 186 1.25 14.37 -10.97
C MET A 186 -0.22 14.04 -11.28
N ILE A 187 -1.10 13.99 -10.28
CA ILE A 187 -2.53 13.75 -10.48
C ILE A 187 -3.16 14.82 -11.38
N HIS A 188 -2.80 16.10 -11.16
CA HIS A 188 -3.31 17.20 -11.99
C HIS A 188 -2.78 17.17 -13.42
N GLU A 189 -1.49 16.84 -13.62
CA GLU A 189 -0.90 16.74 -14.95
C GLU A 189 -1.46 15.57 -15.76
N VAL A 190 -1.73 14.43 -15.12
CA VAL A 190 -2.41 13.27 -15.75
C VAL A 190 -3.87 13.60 -16.06
N ASN A 191 -4.51 14.40 -15.22
CA ASN A 191 -5.89 14.90 -15.40
C ASN A 191 -6.91 13.81 -15.78
N SER A 192 -6.85 12.66 -15.12
CA SER A 192 -7.79 11.55 -15.33
C SER A 192 -8.76 11.39 -14.15
N PRO A 193 -10.07 11.18 -14.38
CA PRO A 193 -11.01 10.86 -13.30
C PRO A 193 -10.69 9.54 -12.60
N HIS A 194 -9.93 8.67 -13.26
CA HIS A 194 -9.52 7.35 -12.76
C HIS A 194 -8.18 7.34 -12.01
N LEU A 195 -7.55 8.52 -11.79
CA LEU A 195 -6.37 8.66 -10.97
C LEU A 195 -6.67 9.53 -9.76
N LYS A 196 -6.47 9.00 -8.58
CA LYS A 196 -6.76 9.62 -7.28
C LYS A 196 -5.56 9.46 -6.34
N ALA A 197 -5.69 9.96 -5.11
CA ALA A 197 -4.62 9.99 -4.13
C ALA A 197 -4.70 8.85 -3.12
N CYS A 198 -3.52 8.35 -2.74
CA CYS A 198 -3.27 7.51 -1.57
C CYS A 198 -2.27 8.24 -0.67
N LEU A 199 -2.78 9.14 0.17
CA LEU A 199 -1.94 9.86 1.13
C LEU A 199 -1.73 9.00 2.37
N ASP A 200 -0.47 8.65 2.64
CA ASP A 200 -0.06 7.79 3.75
C ASP A 200 0.80 8.53 4.75
N LEU A 201 0.36 8.51 6.01
CA LEU A 201 1.09 9.12 7.11
C LEU A 201 2.49 8.52 7.34
N PRO A 202 2.70 7.18 7.34
CA PRO A 202 4.00 6.60 7.68
C PRO A 202 5.15 7.13 6.82
N ILE A 203 4.89 7.43 5.57
CA ILE A 203 5.90 7.88 4.59
C ILE A 203 5.95 9.41 4.41
N MET A 204 5.11 10.17 5.08
CA MET A 204 5.26 11.61 5.16
C MET A 204 6.57 11.98 5.87
N ARG A 205 7.35 12.89 5.30
CA ARG A 205 8.60 13.36 5.89
C ARG A 205 8.35 14.25 7.10
N ASP A 206 7.45 15.21 6.95
CA ASP A 206 6.97 16.09 8.01
C ASP A 206 5.63 15.58 8.54
N LYS A 207 5.63 15.10 9.78
CA LYS A 207 4.45 14.57 10.49
C LYS A 207 3.94 15.57 11.56
N SER A 208 4.31 16.85 11.44
CA SER A 208 3.73 17.87 12.31
C SER A 208 2.21 17.95 12.12
N PRO A 209 1.45 18.27 13.18
CA PRO A 209 0.02 18.43 13.09
C PRO A 209 -0.42 19.38 11.96
N GLU A 210 0.26 20.52 11.84
CA GLU A 210 -0.02 21.52 10.82
C GLU A 210 0.15 20.99 9.41
N ASN A 211 1.20 20.21 9.18
CA ASN A 211 1.47 19.62 7.85
C ASN A 211 0.49 18.50 7.53
N ILE A 212 0.13 17.65 8.50
CA ILE A 212 -0.86 16.59 8.33
C ILE A 212 -2.21 17.18 7.90
N HIS A 213 -2.73 18.17 8.65
CA HIS A 213 -4.01 18.82 8.34
C HIS A 213 -3.98 19.58 7.01
N ARG A 214 -2.87 20.27 6.70
CA ARG A 214 -2.68 20.95 5.42
C ARG A 214 -2.66 19.97 4.25
N ALA A 215 -1.90 18.87 4.35
CA ALA A 215 -1.83 17.85 3.33
C ALA A 215 -3.21 17.22 3.06
N ALA A 216 -3.91 16.81 4.12
CA ALA A 216 -5.25 16.24 4.00
C ALA A 216 -6.22 17.22 3.30
N ARG A 217 -6.27 18.49 3.72
CA ARG A 217 -7.16 19.49 3.10
C ARG A 217 -6.83 19.73 1.61
N GLN A 218 -5.53 19.75 1.24
CA GLN A 218 -5.14 19.94 -0.17
C GLN A 218 -5.45 18.72 -1.02
N VAL A 219 -5.32 17.51 -0.49
CA VAL A 219 -5.73 16.28 -1.17
C VAL A 219 -7.24 16.21 -1.27
N GLY A 220 -7.96 16.54 -0.20
CA GLY A 220 -9.42 16.65 -0.18
C GLY A 220 -10.14 15.44 -0.78
N PRO A 221 -11.08 15.68 -1.73
CA PRO A 221 -11.90 14.60 -2.33
C PRO A 221 -11.11 13.66 -3.27
N LEU A 222 -9.84 13.93 -3.52
CA LEU A 222 -8.98 13.01 -4.26
C LEU A 222 -8.55 11.80 -3.41
N GLN A 223 -8.66 11.86 -2.09
CA GLN A 223 -8.27 10.79 -1.18
C GLN A 223 -9.18 9.56 -1.32
N VAL A 224 -8.64 8.40 -1.74
CA VAL A 224 -9.43 7.17 -1.93
C VAL A 224 -8.87 5.95 -1.20
N LEU A 225 -7.60 6.00 -0.77
CA LEU A 225 -6.92 4.92 -0.06
C LEU A 225 -5.88 5.52 0.88
N SER A 226 -5.60 4.84 2.00
CA SER A 226 -4.50 5.19 2.90
C SER A 226 -3.97 3.96 3.62
N HIS A 227 -2.75 4.11 4.19
CA HIS A 227 -2.11 3.08 5.02
C HIS A 227 -1.63 3.65 6.34
N TYR A 228 -1.53 2.75 7.30
CA TYR A 228 -0.80 2.94 8.54
C TYR A 228 0.12 1.74 8.76
N GLY A 229 1.19 1.92 9.51
CA GLY A 229 2.21 0.88 9.62
C GLY A 229 3.02 1.02 10.88
N GLY A 230 4.11 0.28 10.91
CA GLY A 230 5.02 0.22 12.03
C GLY A 230 4.75 -0.93 12.98
N GLU A 231 5.54 -0.97 14.04
CA GLU A 231 5.45 -1.98 15.08
C GLU A 231 4.64 -1.45 16.25
N PHE A 232 3.91 -2.36 16.89
CA PHE A 232 3.05 -2.05 18.02
C PHE A 232 3.48 -2.83 19.25
N GLU A 233 3.39 -2.23 20.42
CA GLU A 233 3.58 -2.86 21.70
C GLU A 233 2.45 -2.49 22.66
N ARG A 234 2.13 -3.40 23.56
CA ARG A 234 1.20 -3.13 24.66
C ARG A 234 1.99 -2.69 25.89
N ALA A 235 1.74 -1.48 26.34
CA ALA A 235 2.34 -0.92 27.54
C ALA A 235 1.75 -1.58 28.82
N ALA A 236 2.40 -1.36 29.95
CA ALA A 236 1.97 -1.90 31.24
C ALA A 236 0.56 -1.43 31.70
N ASP A 237 0.16 -0.25 31.28
CA ASP A 237 -1.19 0.33 31.51
C ASP A 237 -2.26 -0.21 30.53
N GLY A 238 -1.90 -1.16 29.65
CA GLY A 238 -2.79 -1.75 28.66
C GLY A 238 -2.92 -0.95 27.37
N SER A 239 -2.39 0.28 27.29
CA SER A 239 -2.41 1.11 26.08
C SER A 239 -1.54 0.49 24.97
N ILE A 240 -1.92 0.74 23.73
CA ILE A 240 -1.13 0.32 22.57
C ILE A 240 -0.31 1.51 22.06
N LYS A 241 1.00 1.27 21.92
CA LYS A 241 1.96 2.25 21.41
C LYS A 241 2.48 1.83 20.06
N ASN A 242 2.54 2.78 19.14
CA ASN A 242 3.18 2.62 17.84
C ASN A 242 4.61 3.15 17.90
N ASN A 243 5.54 2.51 17.22
CA ASN A 243 6.97 2.88 17.22
C ASN A 243 7.28 4.26 16.58
N ILE A 244 6.38 4.81 15.76
CA ILE A 244 6.49 6.19 15.23
C ILE A 244 5.71 7.22 16.06
N GLY A 245 5.11 6.81 17.17
CA GLY A 245 4.27 7.62 18.04
C GLY A 245 2.78 7.59 17.69
N ASN A 246 1.95 7.74 18.69
CA ASN A 246 0.49 7.70 18.52
C ASN A 246 -0.09 9.07 18.06
N GLU A 247 0.52 10.17 18.48
CA GLU A 247 0.02 11.53 18.23
C GLU A 247 -0.16 11.85 16.74
N PRO A 248 0.82 11.56 15.83
CA PRO A 248 0.62 11.79 14.41
C PRO A 248 -0.62 11.08 13.84
N TYR A 249 -0.92 9.87 14.32
CA TYR A 249 -2.12 9.13 13.89
C TYR A 249 -3.41 9.79 14.38
N VAL A 250 -3.43 10.36 15.60
CA VAL A 250 -4.60 11.12 16.09
C VAL A 250 -4.89 12.29 15.15
N HIS A 251 -3.88 13.08 14.81
CA HIS A 251 -4.02 14.20 13.89
C HIS A 251 -4.43 13.73 12.48
N PHE A 252 -3.86 12.64 12.01
CA PHE A 252 -4.19 12.11 10.69
C PHE A 252 -5.66 11.64 10.60
N ILE A 253 -6.16 10.91 11.59
CA ILE A 253 -7.57 10.45 11.61
C ILE A 253 -8.52 11.67 11.68
N ARG A 254 -8.22 12.68 12.49
CA ARG A 254 -9.01 13.92 12.54
C ARG A 254 -9.02 14.62 11.18
N ALA A 255 -7.85 14.75 10.55
CA ALA A 255 -7.72 15.38 9.24
C ALA A 255 -8.46 14.61 8.14
N MET A 256 -8.41 13.28 8.15
CA MET A 256 -9.18 12.44 7.22
C MET A 256 -10.70 12.63 7.40
N LYS A 257 -11.17 12.79 8.63
CA LYS A 257 -12.58 13.12 8.90
C LYS A 257 -12.97 14.50 8.40
N GLU A 258 -12.14 15.51 8.68
CA GLU A 258 -12.39 16.88 8.24
C GLU A 258 -12.63 16.99 6.74
N ILE A 259 -11.94 16.15 5.93
CA ILE A 259 -12.13 16.11 4.48
C ILE A 259 -13.23 15.15 4.02
N GLY A 260 -13.96 14.54 4.95
CA GLY A 260 -15.05 13.59 4.63
C GLY A 260 -14.56 12.24 4.09
N TYR A 261 -13.31 11.86 4.33
CA TYR A 261 -12.79 10.57 3.87
C TYR A 261 -13.52 9.40 4.55
N ASN A 262 -14.01 8.47 3.72
CA ASN A 262 -14.75 7.29 4.20
C ASN A 262 -14.24 5.98 3.57
N GLY A 263 -13.01 5.96 3.10
CA GLY A 263 -12.36 4.78 2.53
C GLY A 263 -11.67 3.90 3.57
N TYR A 264 -10.73 3.08 3.08
CA TYR A 264 -9.94 2.18 3.91
C TYR A 264 -8.63 2.81 4.35
N ILE A 265 -8.23 2.54 5.61
CA ILE A 265 -6.86 2.73 6.08
C ILE A 265 -6.28 1.33 6.36
N GLY A 266 -5.33 0.89 5.53
CA GLY A 266 -4.75 -0.45 5.56
C GLY A 266 -3.53 -0.56 6.46
N TYR A 267 -3.48 -1.57 7.33
CA TYR A 267 -2.26 -1.89 8.07
C TYR A 267 -1.23 -2.59 7.20
N GLU A 268 0.02 -2.10 7.24
CA GLU A 268 1.15 -2.74 6.59
C GLU A 268 2.36 -2.90 7.55
N LEU A 269 2.94 -4.11 7.55
CA LEU A 269 4.22 -4.40 8.19
C LEU A 269 5.20 -4.76 7.07
N CYS A 270 5.90 -3.77 6.52
CA CYS A 270 6.66 -3.87 5.28
C CYS A 270 8.11 -3.36 5.39
N HIS A 271 8.76 -3.62 6.52
CA HIS A 271 10.15 -3.26 6.78
C HIS A 271 10.92 -4.43 7.42
N PRO A 272 12.25 -4.41 7.44
CA PRO A 272 13.05 -5.41 8.13
C PRO A 272 12.66 -5.52 9.61
N LEU A 273 12.26 -6.71 10.03
CA LEU A 273 11.82 -6.97 11.40
C LEU A 273 13.00 -7.26 12.34
N PRO A 274 12.78 -7.19 13.67
CA PRO A 274 13.83 -7.41 14.65
C PRO A 274 14.55 -8.75 14.51
N VAL A 275 15.82 -8.73 14.87
CA VAL A 275 16.68 -9.92 14.94
C VAL A 275 16.93 -10.21 16.42
N VAL A 276 16.53 -11.38 16.90
CA VAL A 276 16.73 -11.87 18.26
C VAL A 276 17.56 -13.14 18.17
N ASP A 277 18.63 -13.22 18.95
CA ASP A 277 19.59 -14.35 18.96
C ASP A 277 20.07 -14.73 17.55
N GLY A 278 20.41 -13.72 16.74
CA GLY A 278 20.90 -13.89 15.37
C GLY A 278 19.87 -14.35 14.35
N LYS A 279 18.58 -14.43 14.70
CA LYS A 279 17.49 -14.86 13.82
C LYS A 279 16.41 -13.80 13.73
N THR A 280 15.92 -13.52 12.52
CA THR A 280 14.74 -12.68 12.33
C THR A 280 13.54 -13.31 13.05
N VAL A 281 12.71 -12.49 13.69
CA VAL A 281 11.47 -12.93 14.36
C VAL A 281 10.56 -13.70 13.42
N GLY A 282 9.70 -14.57 13.98
CA GLY A 282 8.79 -15.43 13.23
C GLY A 282 7.47 -14.76 12.86
N ILE A 283 6.58 -15.53 12.25
CA ILE A 283 5.24 -15.10 11.86
C ILE A 283 4.40 -14.64 13.07
N GLU A 284 4.66 -15.19 14.25
CA GLU A 284 3.97 -14.84 15.49
C GLU A 284 4.13 -13.36 15.84
N PHE A 285 5.28 -12.78 15.51
CA PHE A 285 5.53 -11.35 15.67
C PHE A 285 4.63 -10.54 14.73
N ALA A 286 4.52 -10.92 13.45
CA ALA A 286 3.64 -10.26 12.50
C ALA A 286 2.15 -10.42 12.90
N GLU A 287 1.73 -11.58 13.39
CA GLU A 287 0.38 -11.82 13.89
C GLU A 287 0.03 -10.93 15.09
N LYS A 288 0.93 -10.86 16.07
CA LYS A 288 0.76 -10.01 17.25
C LYS A 288 0.65 -8.54 16.85
N ASN A 289 1.49 -8.08 15.95
CA ASN A 289 1.45 -6.72 15.44
C ASN A 289 0.15 -6.44 14.68
N ALA A 290 -0.27 -7.32 13.77
CA ALA A 290 -1.52 -7.17 13.04
C ALA A 290 -2.75 -7.09 13.95
N GLN A 291 -2.78 -7.88 15.02
CA GLN A 291 -3.87 -7.82 16.00
C GLN A 291 -3.87 -6.48 16.75
N MET A 292 -2.72 -6.05 17.28
CA MET A 292 -2.61 -4.78 18.00
C MET A 292 -2.87 -3.58 17.09
N ALA A 293 -2.47 -3.64 15.83
CA ALA A 293 -2.72 -2.60 14.85
C ALA A 293 -4.21 -2.39 14.58
N ALA A 294 -4.99 -3.47 14.45
CA ALA A 294 -6.44 -3.37 14.32
C ALA A 294 -7.08 -2.72 15.55
N GLU A 295 -6.73 -3.21 16.74
CA GLU A 295 -7.22 -2.66 18.02
C GLU A 295 -6.87 -1.19 18.18
N PHE A 296 -5.64 -0.80 17.86
CA PHE A 296 -5.17 0.58 17.89
C PHE A 296 -6.00 1.48 16.97
N MET A 297 -6.16 1.10 15.70
CA MET A 297 -6.87 1.92 14.73
C MET A 297 -8.35 2.04 15.05
N HIS A 298 -9.01 0.95 15.45
CA HIS A 298 -10.40 1.00 15.91
C HIS A 298 -10.57 1.88 17.17
N GLY A 299 -9.61 1.85 18.09
CA GLY A 299 -9.58 2.74 19.25
C GLY A 299 -9.51 4.21 18.85
N LEU A 300 -8.66 4.56 17.89
CA LEU A 300 -8.56 5.94 17.35
C LEU A 300 -9.85 6.36 16.65
N LEU A 301 -10.41 5.50 15.79
CA LEU A 301 -11.66 5.81 15.08
C LEU A 301 -12.83 5.99 16.03
N LYS A 302 -12.90 5.23 17.12
CA LYS A 302 -13.93 5.40 18.16
C LYS A 302 -13.76 6.71 18.94
N SER A 303 -12.53 7.13 19.21
CA SER A 303 -12.24 8.31 20.04
C SER A 303 -12.25 9.61 19.24
N TYR A 304 -11.85 9.58 18.00
CA TYR A 304 -11.66 10.76 17.15
C TYR A 304 -12.39 10.65 15.81
N GLY A 305 -12.98 9.51 15.57
CA GLY A 305 -13.68 9.08 14.38
C GLY A 305 -15.14 9.52 14.29
#